data_f9a9360329af8633d18220c1e66f628d
#
_entry.id   f9a9360329af8633d18220c1e66f628d
#
_cell.length_a   1.000
_cell.length_b   1.000
_cell.length_c   1.000
_cell.angle_alpha   90.00
_cell.angle_beta   90.00
_cell.angle_gamma   90.00
#
_symmetry.space_group_name_H-M   'P 1'
#
loop_
_entity.id
_entity.type
_entity.pdbx_description
1 polymer ?
#
loop_
_entity_poly.entity_id
_entity_poly.type
_entity_poly.pdbx_seq_one_letter_code
_entity_poly.pdbx_strand_id
1 'polypeptide(L)' 'MAKVKNRIRRLRFDHDEMTQQELANRVGCTRQTIIALEQGKYVPSISLAFQIARAFGVTVEDVFQYEETR' A
#
# COMPACT_ATOMS: atom_id res chain seq x y z
N MET A 1 18.08 7.71 -9.70
CA MET A 1 17.49 6.54 -9.04
C MET A 1 16.00 6.72 -8.84
N ALA A 2 15.24 5.69 -9.04
CA ALA A 2 13.80 5.77 -8.87
C ALA A 2 13.39 5.16 -7.53
N LYS A 3 12.31 5.68 -6.98
CA LYS A 3 11.81 5.23 -5.69
C LYS A 3 10.29 5.19 -5.72
N VAL A 4 9.72 4.13 -5.16
CA VAL A 4 8.28 4.03 -5.02
C VAL A 4 7.91 4.37 -3.59
N LYS A 5 7.08 5.38 -3.42
CA LYS A 5 6.54 5.77 -2.12
C LYS A 5 5.09 5.33 -2.05
N ASN A 6 4.54 5.27 -0.86
CA ASN A 6 3.14 4.93 -0.72
C ASN A 6 2.50 5.70 0.43
N ARG A 7 1.16 5.72 0.41
CA ARG A 7 0.35 6.36 1.43
C ARG A 7 -0.53 5.34 2.15
N ILE A 8 -0.10 4.10 2.21
CA ILE A 8 -0.92 3.02 2.79
C ILE A 8 -1.29 3.34 4.23
N ARG A 9 -0.32 3.76 5.04
CA ARG A 9 -0.59 4.09 6.44
C ARG A 9 -1.62 5.20 6.58
N ARG A 10 -1.49 6.25 5.78
CA ARG A 10 -2.43 7.37 5.80
C ARG A 10 -3.81 6.93 5.36
N LEU A 11 -3.90 6.13 4.31
CA LEU A 11 -5.19 5.63 3.82
C LEU A 11 -5.85 4.73 4.85
N ARG A 12 -5.07 3.90 5.55
CA ARG A 12 -5.63 3.08 6.63
C ARG A 12 -6.23 3.96 7.73
N PHE A 13 -5.50 5.00 8.11
CA PHE A 13 -5.97 5.92 9.14
C PHE A 13 -7.27 6.58 8.72
N ASP A 14 -7.34 7.02 7.47
CA ASP A 14 -8.53 7.70 6.93
C ASP A 14 -9.73 6.76 6.76
N HIS A 15 -9.51 5.45 6.83
CA HIS A 15 -10.56 4.42 6.73
C HIS A 15 -10.83 3.77 8.09
N ASP A 16 -11.32 4.60 9.03
CA ASP A 16 -11.67 4.17 10.38
C ASP A 16 -10.50 3.53 11.13
N GLU A 17 -9.30 4.07 10.94
CA GLU A 17 -8.10 3.57 11.61
C GLU A 17 -7.89 2.08 11.36
N MET A 18 -8.07 1.66 10.11
CA MET A 18 -7.89 0.27 9.70
C MET A 18 -6.52 -0.23 10.14
N THR A 19 -6.47 -1.44 10.74
CA THR A 19 -5.20 -2.02 11.15
C THR A 19 -4.47 -2.64 9.97
N GLN A 20 -3.18 -2.86 10.14
CA GLN A 20 -2.38 -3.56 9.13
C GLN A 20 -2.93 -4.94 8.86
N GLN A 21 -3.37 -5.64 9.92
CA GLN A 21 -3.94 -6.98 9.79
C GLN A 21 -5.25 -6.96 9.01
N GLU A 22 -6.09 -5.96 9.26
CA GLU A 22 -7.35 -5.82 8.52
C GLU A 22 -7.10 -5.62 7.03
N LEU A 23 -6.14 -4.77 6.69
CA LEU A 23 -5.78 -4.56 5.29
C LEU A 23 -5.23 -5.84 4.68
N ALA A 24 -4.33 -6.52 5.38
CA ALA A 24 -3.75 -7.78 4.91
C ALA A 24 -4.85 -8.80 4.60
N ASN A 25 -5.84 -8.92 5.48
CA ASN A 25 -6.95 -9.84 5.28
C ASN A 25 -7.77 -9.47 4.04
N ARG A 26 -8.00 -8.18 3.81
CA ARG A 26 -8.79 -7.73 2.67
C ARG A 26 -8.12 -7.99 1.34
N VAL A 27 -6.80 -7.89 1.30
CA VAL A 27 -6.06 -8.02 0.04
C VAL A 27 -5.39 -9.39 -0.12
N GLY A 28 -5.59 -10.29 0.84
CA GLY A 28 -5.10 -11.66 0.73
C GLY A 28 -3.60 -11.82 0.88
N CYS A 29 -2.97 -11.00 1.71
CA CYS A 29 -1.55 -11.15 2.00
C CYS A 29 -1.34 -11.20 3.51
N THR A 30 -0.08 -11.29 3.94
CA THR A 30 0.23 -11.32 5.36
C THR A 30 0.44 -9.92 5.91
N ARG A 31 0.31 -9.78 7.22
CA ARG A 31 0.60 -8.53 7.90
C ARG A 31 2.06 -8.11 7.65
N GLN A 32 2.99 -9.07 7.61
CA GLN A 32 4.39 -8.79 7.34
C GLN A 32 4.58 -8.10 5.99
N THR A 33 3.81 -8.52 4.99
CA THR A 33 3.84 -7.89 3.68
C THR A 33 3.41 -6.43 3.76
N ILE A 34 2.34 -6.15 4.51
CA ILE A 34 1.86 -4.77 4.68
C ILE A 34 2.93 -3.93 5.39
N ILE A 35 3.54 -4.48 6.44
CA ILE A 35 4.60 -3.78 7.17
C ILE A 35 5.74 -3.42 6.22
N ALA A 36 6.21 -4.39 5.43
CA ALA A 36 7.31 -4.16 4.48
C ALA A 36 6.95 -3.12 3.42
N LEU A 37 5.71 -3.16 2.92
CA LEU A 37 5.23 -2.17 1.97
C LEU A 37 5.26 -0.76 2.57
N GLU A 38 4.73 -0.60 3.77
CA GLU A 38 4.67 0.71 4.41
C GLU A 38 6.06 1.27 4.69
N GLN A 39 7.03 0.42 4.93
CA GLN A 39 8.41 0.82 5.17
C GLN A 39 9.19 1.10 3.89
N GLY A 40 8.58 0.85 2.74
CA GLY A 40 9.25 1.05 1.46
C GLY A 40 10.30 0.01 1.14
N LYS A 41 10.30 -1.11 1.83
CA LYS A 41 11.28 -2.19 1.64
C LYS A 41 10.89 -3.17 0.55
N TYR A 42 9.71 -3.01 -0.01
CA TYR A 42 9.14 -3.99 -0.91
C TYR A 42 8.21 -3.30 -1.88
N VAL A 43 8.33 -3.62 -3.16
CA VAL A 43 7.46 -3.11 -4.20
C VAL A 43 6.45 -4.21 -4.52
N PRO A 44 5.14 -3.93 -4.44
CA PRO A 44 4.14 -4.97 -4.64
C PRO A 44 4.04 -5.39 -6.09
N SER A 45 3.50 -6.60 -6.31
CA SER A 45 3.11 -7.00 -7.65
C SER A 45 1.99 -6.06 -8.14
N ILE A 46 1.79 -6.00 -9.43
CA ILE A 46 0.72 -5.19 -10.02
C ILE A 46 -0.63 -5.63 -9.44
N SER A 47 -0.84 -6.95 -9.32
CA SER A 47 -2.09 -7.48 -8.75
C SER A 47 -2.33 -6.98 -7.33
N LEU A 48 -1.32 -7.07 -6.47
CA LEU A 48 -1.46 -6.61 -5.09
C LEU A 48 -1.69 -5.10 -5.03
N ALA A 49 -1.01 -4.34 -5.86
CA ALA A 49 -1.18 -2.89 -5.91
C ALA A 49 -2.64 -2.52 -6.24
N PHE A 50 -3.24 -3.19 -7.23
CA PHE A 50 -4.64 -2.97 -7.57
C PHE A 50 -5.57 -3.38 -6.45
N GLN A 51 -5.29 -4.50 -5.79
CA GLN A 51 -6.12 -4.97 -4.68
C GLN A 51 -6.11 -3.98 -3.51
N ILE A 52 -4.96 -3.42 -3.21
CA ILE A 52 -4.84 -2.41 -2.14
C ILE A 52 -5.64 -1.17 -2.52
N ALA A 53 -5.48 -0.68 -3.75
CA ALA A 53 -6.22 0.49 -4.22
C ALA A 53 -7.73 0.25 -4.11
N ARG A 54 -8.21 -0.91 -4.52
CA ARG A 54 -9.63 -1.26 -4.44
C ARG A 54 -10.12 -1.36 -3.00
N ALA A 55 -9.28 -1.85 -2.10
CA ALA A 55 -9.65 -1.93 -0.67
C ALA A 55 -9.94 -0.55 -0.09
N PHE A 56 -9.26 0.48 -0.59
CA PHE A 56 -9.47 1.85 -0.15
C PHE A 56 -10.41 2.63 -1.05
N GLY A 57 -10.85 2.05 -2.18
CA GLY A 57 -11.72 2.76 -3.12
C GLY A 57 -11.04 3.91 -3.84
N VAL A 58 -9.73 3.78 -4.09
CA VAL A 58 -8.93 4.82 -4.75
C VAL A 58 -8.16 4.20 -5.92
N THR A 59 -7.39 5.02 -6.64
CA THR A 59 -6.58 4.53 -7.74
C THR A 59 -5.23 4.04 -7.22
N VAL A 60 -4.52 3.26 -8.04
CA VAL A 60 -3.17 2.81 -7.69
C VAL A 60 -2.26 4.01 -7.46
N GLU A 61 -2.41 5.06 -8.26
CA GLU A 61 -1.59 6.26 -8.12
C GLU A 61 -1.89 7.04 -6.84
N ASP A 62 -3.06 6.87 -6.27
CA ASP A 62 -3.38 7.45 -4.98
C ASP A 62 -2.64 6.73 -3.85
N VAL A 63 -2.36 5.45 -4.05
CA VAL A 63 -1.69 4.61 -3.05
C VAL A 63 -0.17 4.69 -3.21
N PHE A 64 0.32 4.52 -4.43
CA PHE A 64 1.75 4.45 -4.73
C PHE A 64 2.18 5.59 -5.64
N GLN A 65 3.28 6.22 -5.30
CA GLN A 65 3.84 7.30 -6.10
C GLN A 65 5.23 6.92 -6.55
N TYR A 66 5.53 7.20 -7.82
CA TYR A 66 6.83 6.95 -8.39
C TYR A 66 7.63 8.24 -8.34
N GLU A 67 8.74 8.21 -7.62
CA GLU A 67 9.59 9.38 -7.47
C GLU A 67 10.94 9.10 -8.11
N GLU A 68 11.28 9.91 -9.07
CA GLU A 68 12.57 9.80 -9.74
C GLU A 68 13.54 10.80 -9.13
N THR A 69 14.66 10.29 -8.59
CA THR A 69 15.68 11.14 -7.99
C THR A 69 16.91 11.15 -8.89
N ARG A 70 17.55 12.29 -8.97
CA ARG A 70 18.75 12.47 -9.79
C ARG A 70 19.99 12.54 -8.94
#